data_9ddf0d25054c9698b262f22c13ccfbc3
#
_entry.id   9ddf0d25054c9698b262f22c13ccfbc3
#
_cell.length_a   1.000
_cell.length_b   1.000
_cell.length_c   1.000
_cell.angle_alpha   90.00
_cell.angle_beta   90.00
_cell.angle_gamma   90.00
#
_symmetry.space_group_name_H-M   'P 1'
#
loop_
_entity.id
_entity.type
_entity.pdbx_description
1 polymer ?
#
loop_
_entity_poly.entity_id
_entity_poly.type
_entity_poly.pdbx_seq_one_letter_code
_entity_poly.pdbx_strand_id
1 'polypeptide(L)'
;VISNLISKVYAKYPNNFAFHSKVQANDYPFIKKPIIIGNGFNLDNYIFQDSVRGPLAWVGRVAPEKGLEDAVYVANELGEKLKVWGLIEDEIYAAKIDKLFPQGAIDWMGFLSTDALQKELGKCRGLLNTPKWNEAYGNVVVEALACGVPVIAYKRGGPSEIIQHGQTGYLADPDDKKNMLSYVEMIEKIKRQKCREWVEKNASADIFANKVVNWLNKVMHEYK
;
A
#
# COMPACT_ATOMS: atom_id res chain seq x y z
N VAL A 1 21.29 -8.87 15.01
CA VAL A 1 21.31 -8.35 16.42
C VAL A 1 19.90 -8.09 16.93
N ILE A 2 19.08 -7.31 16.23
CA ILE A 2 17.71 -6.93 16.65
C ILE A 2 16.80 -8.15 16.78
N SER A 3 16.80 -9.09 15.82
CA SER A 3 15.97 -10.30 15.85
C SER A 3 16.24 -11.16 17.08
N ASN A 4 17.51 -11.28 17.49
CA ASN A 4 17.88 -12.05 18.68
C ASN A 4 17.39 -11.37 19.99
N LEU A 5 17.42 -10.04 20.05
CA LEU A 5 16.87 -9.29 21.19
C LEU A 5 15.34 -9.48 21.28
N ILE A 6 14.65 -9.28 20.15
CA ILE A 6 13.21 -9.47 20.06
C ILE A 6 12.81 -10.89 20.44
N SER A 7 13.55 -11.94 20.01
CA SER A 7 13.23 -13.32 20.37
C SER A 7 13.31 -13.59 21.87
N LYS A 8 14.26 -12.99 22.57
CA LYS A 8 14.37 -13.12 24.05
C LYS A 8 13.20 -12.44 24.76
N VAL A 9 12.83 -11.24 24.29
CA VAL A 9 11.68 -10.53 24.88
C VAL A 9 10.36 -11.24 24.57
N TYR A 10 10.19 -11.74 23.33
CA TYR A 10 9.03 -12.52 22.93
C TYR A 10 8.86 -13.80 23.76
N ALA A 11 9.96 -14.52 24.02
CA ALA A 11 9.92 -15.74 24.84
C ALA A 11 9.34 -15.48 26.27
N LYS A 12 9.57 -14.26 26.78
CA LYS A 12 9.07 -13.87 28.12
C LYS A 12 7.68 -13.23 28.05
N TYR A 13 7.38 -12.51 26.98
CA TYR A 13 6.17 -11.69 26.85
C TYR A 13 5.52 -11.87 25.46
N PRO A 14 5.01 -13.07 25.11
CA PRO A 14 4.57 -13.38 23.74
C PRO A 14 3.36 -12.57 23.27
N ASN A 15 2.48 -12.17 24.17
CA ASN A 15 1.29 -11.39 23.82
C ASN A 15 1.53 -9.87 23.75
N ASN A 16 2.72 -9.40 24.13
CA ASN A 16 3.08 -7.97 24.07
C ASN A 16 3.49 -7.50 22.66
N PHE A 17 3.41 -8.39 21.67
CA PHE A 17 3.76 -8.09 20.30
C PHE A 17 2.53 -8.14 19.41
N ALA A 18 2.34 -7.07 18.64
CA ALA A 18 1.36 -7.02 17.56
C ALA A 18 2.02 -6.52 16.28
N PHE A 19 1.48 -6.92 15.15
CA PHE A 19 2.04 -6.66 13.82
C PHE A 19 0.99 -6.01 12.93
N HIS A 20 1.46 -5.26 11.95
CA HIS A 20 0.57 -4.66 10.96
C HIS A 20 0.03 -5.69 9.96
N SER A 21 0.83 -6.72 9.63
CA SER A 21 0.44 -7.78 8.70
C SER A 21 1.06 -9.12 9.08
N LYS A 22 0.55 -10.20 8.51
CA LYS A 22 1.15 -11.54 8.66
C LYS A 22 2.53 -11.60 8.00
N VAL A 23 2.68 -10.92 6.84
CA VAL A 23 3.97 -10.87 6.13
C VAL A 23 5.03 -10.22 7.01
N GLN A 24 4.71 -9.11 7.69
CA GLN A 24 5.63 -8.51 8.66
C GLN A 24 5.97 -9.47 9.81
N ALA A 25 4.98 -10.19 10.34
CA ALA A 25 5.21 -11.15 11.43
C ALA A 25 6.11 -12.32 10.98
N ASN A 26 6.06 -12.71 9.71
CA ASN A 26 6.90 -13.80 9.15
C ASN A 26 8.40 -13.47 9.14
N ASP A 27 8.78 -12.19 9.24
CA ASP A 27 10.17 -11.79 9.43
C ASP A 27 10.74 -12.25 10.79
N TYR A 28 9.85 -12.72 11.68
CA TYR A 28 10.16 -13.22 13.03
C TYR A 28 9.73 -14.69 13.18
N PRO A 29 10.50 -15.65 12.67
CA PRO A 29 10.09 -17.07 12.57
C PRO A 29 9.83 -17.76 13.91
N PHE A 30 10.29 -17.18 15.01
CA PHE A 30 10.01 -17.65 16.36
C PHE A 30 8.58 -17.30 16.83
N ILE A 31 7.86 -16.39 16.16
CA ILE A 31 6.48 -15.99 16.48
C ILE A 31 5.51 -16.97 15.82
N LYS A 32 4.89 -17.84 16.62
CA LYS A 32 3.99 -18.89 16.10
C LYS A 32 2.55 -18.44 15.93
N LYS A 33 2.08 -17.50 16.74
CA LYS A 33 0.70 -16.99 16.75
C LYS A 33 0.70 -15.46 16.79
N PRO A 34 1.00 -14.80 15.67
CA PRO A 34 1.08 -13.34 15.63
C PRO A 34 -0.31 -12.71 15.87
N ILE A 35 -0.33 -11.64 16.64
CA ILE A 35 -1.49 -10.77 16.78
C ILE A 35 -1.41 -9.73 15.66
N ILE A 36 -2.40 -9.69 14.77
CA ILE A 36 -2.42 -8.77 13.64
C ILE A 36 -3.45 -7.67 13.91
N ILE A 37 -2.99 -6.44 14.00
CA ILE A 37 -3.84 -5.27 14.26
C ILE A 37 -4.07 -4.41 13.03
N GLY A 38 -3.17 -4.42 12.04
CA GLY A 38 -3.23 -3.53 10.88
C GLY A 38 -2.85 -2.10 11.21
N ASN A 39 -3.42 -1.14 10.46
CA ASN A 39 -3.40 0.29 10.74
C ASN A 39 -4.82 0.85 10.69
N GLY A 40 -5.04 2.00 11.36
CA GLY A 40 -6.32 2.71 11.40
C GLY A 40 -6.28 4.00 10.60
N PHE A 41 -7.36 4.25 9.85
CA PHE A 41 -7.52 5.44 9.02
C PHE A 41 -8.79 6.18 9.42
N ASN A 42 -8.68 7.48 9.69
CA ASN A 42 -9.86 8.33 9.86
C ASN A 42 -10.47 8.60 8.48
N LEU A 43 -11.60 7.95 8.20
CA LEU A 43 -12.23 7.99 6.89
C LEU A 43 -12.83 9.34 6.53
N ASP A 44 -13.04 10.23 7.48
CA ASP A 44 -13.50 11.61 7.24
C ASP A 44 -12.45 12.42 6.44
N ASN A 45 -11.19 12.02 6.53
CA ASN A 45 -10.10 12.66 5.78
C ASN A 45 -10.03 12.21 4.31
N TYR A 46 -10.82 11.21 3.88
CA TYR A 46 -10.75 10.61 2.54
C TYR A 46 -12.06 10.76 1.80
N ILE A 47 -12.06 11.62 0.77
CA ILE A 47 -13.23 11.87 -0.05
C ILE A 47 -13.41 10.74 -1.06
N PHE A 48 -14.52 10.01 -0.92
CA PHE A 48 -14.87 8.96 -1.87
C PHE A 48 -15.24 9.54 -3.23
N GLN A 49 -14.72 8.93 -4.31
CA GLN A 49 -15.02 9.26 -5.70
C GLN A 49 -15.56 8.02 -6.40
N ASP A 50 -16.82 8.01 -6.78
CA ASP A 50 -17.49 6.82 -7.34
C ASP A 50 -17.09 6.54 -8.80
N SER A 51 -16.93 7.58 -9.60
CA SER A 51 -16.63 7.44 -11.03
C SER A 51 -15.55 8.43 -11.45
N VAL A 52 -14.44 7.91 -11.93
CA VAL A 52 -13.31 8.72 -12.40
C VAL A 52 -12.62 8.05 -13.58
N ARG A 53 -12.41 8.83 -14.65
CA ARG A 53 -11.56 8.50 -15.80
C ARG A 53 -10.32 9.40 -15.77
N GLY A 54 -9.46 9.17 -14.79
CA GLY A 54 -8.25 9.96 -14.60
C GLY A 54 -6.98 9.19 -15.00
N PRO A 55 -5.80 9.80 -14.75
CA PRO A 55 -4.53 9.15 -14.99
C PRO A 55 -4.27 8.00 -14.02
N LEU A 56 -3.22 7.23 -14.30
CA LEU A 56 -2.62 6.34 -13.32
C LEU A 56 -1.78 7.15 -12.31
N ALA A 57 -1.76 6.67 -11.08
CA ALA A 57 -1.01 7.23 -9.97
C ALA A 57 0.09 6.28 -9.49
N TRP A 58 1.15 6.87 -8.95
CA TRP A 58 2.10 6.21 -8.08
C TRP A 58 2.39 7.14 -6.90
N VAL A 59 2.47 6.59 -5.68
CA VAL A 59 2.69 7.37 -4.46
C VAL A 59 3.71 6.65 -3.59
N GLY A 60 4.77 7.37 -3.22
CA GLY A 60 5.81 6.85 -2.32
C GLY A 60 7.05 7.72 -2.30
N ARG A 61 8.00 7.38 -1.43
CA ARG A 61 9.36 7.91 -1.50
C ARG A 61 10.00 7.44 -2.81
N VAL A 62 10.61 8.33 -3.56
CA VAL A 62 11.30 7.96 -4.80
C VAL A 62 12.66 7.39 -4.44
N ALA A 63 12.70 6.07 -4.29
CA ALA A 63 13.86 5.27 -3.92
C ALA A 63 13.76 3.87 -4.54
N PRO A 64 14.89 3.18 -4.78
CA PRO A 64 14.91 1.91 -5.52
C PRO A 64 13.99 0.83 -4.97
N GLU A 65 13.87 0.72 -3.65
CA GLU A 65 13.01 -0.28 -3.02
C GLU A 65 11.51 -0.07 -3.28
N LYS A 66 11.12 1.11 -3.76
CA LYS A 66 9.72 1.42 -4.12
C LYS A 66 9.38 1.10 -5.58
N GLY A 67 10.39 0.86 -6.43
CA GLY A 67 10.23 0.31 -7.77
C GLY A 67 9.45 1.18 -8.74
N LEU A 68 9.61 2.52 -8.68
CA LEU A 68 8.91 3.46 -9.54
C LEU A 68 9.11 3.16 -11.03
N GLU A 69 10.29 2.66 -11.43
CA GLU A 69 10.61 2.32 -12.82
C GLU A 69 9.62 1.33 -13.45
N ASP A 70 9.08 0.40 -12.66
CA ASP A 70 8.11 -0.57 -13.18
C ASP A 70 6.73 0.07 -13.42
N ALA A 71 6.32 0.99 -12.54
CA ALA A 71 5.08 1.74 -12.72
C ALA A 71 5.17 2.68 -13.93
N VAL A 72 6.32 3.34 -14.12
CA VAL A 72 6.56 4.19 -15.30
C VAL A 72 6.56 3.35 -16.58
N TYR A 73 7.20 2.17 -16.54
CA TYR A 73 7.15 1.24 -17.67
C TYR A 73 5.71 0.92 -18.08
N VAL A 74 4.86 0.55 -17.11
CA VAL A 74 3.46 0.20 -17.37
C VAL A 74 2.68 1.37 -17.98
N ALA A 75 2.82 2.58 -17.44
CA ALA A 75 2.16 3.77 -17.98
C ALA A 75 2.66 4.11 -19.40
N ASN A 76 3.97 4.01 -19.63
CA ASN A 76 4.58 4.28 -20.93
C ASN A 76 4.12 3.30 -22.02
N GLU A 77 3.97 2.00 -21.71
CA GLU A 77 3.43 1.01 -22.67
C GLU A 77 1.99 1.32 -23.07
N LEU A 78 1.23 2.02 -22.23
CA LEU A 78 -0.12 2.51 -22.54
C LEU A 78 -0.13 3.84 -23.28
N GLY A 79 1.03 4.46 -23.51
CA GLY A 79 1.13 5.79 -24.10
C GLY A 79 0.65 6.91 -23.17
N GLU A 80 0.69 6.68 -21.85
CA GLU A 80 0.17 7.60 -20.84
C GLU A 80 1.28 8.11 -19.94
N LYS A 81 1.02 9.30 -19.34
CA LYS A 81 1.86 9.83 -18.27
C LYS A 81 1.47 9.24 -16.93
N LEU A 82 2.47 8.90 -16.12
CA LEU A 82 2.27 8.51 -14.74
C LEU A 82 2.34 9.74 -13.82
N LYS A 83 1.31 9.98 -13.00
CA LYS A 83 1.40 10.97 -11.93
C LYS A 83 2.12 10.40 -10.73
N VAL A 84 3.21 11.05 -10.32
CA VAL A 84 4.08 10.59 -9.23
C VAL A 84 4.07 11.59 -8.09
N TRP A 85 3.60 11.17 -6.92
CA TRP A 85 3.65 11.95 -5.68
C TRP A 85 4.62 11.34 -4.69
N GLY A 86 5.44 12.18 -4.08
CA GLY A 86 6.34 11.83 -2.99
C GLY A 86 7.61 12.64 -3.00
N LEU A 87 8.41 12.44 -1.95
CA LEU A 87 9.74 13.02 -1.86
C LEU A 87 10.73 12.22 -2.70
N ILE A 88 11.56 12.91 -3.45
CA ILE A 88 12.74 12.31 -4.08
C ILE A 88 13.78 12.13 -2.97
N GLU A 89 13.97 10.88 -2.54
CA GLU A 89 14.94 10.51 -1.52
C GLU A 89 16.29 10.15 -2.16
N ASP A 90 16.24 9.56 -3.36
CA ASP A 90 17.40 9.21 -4.16
C ASP A 90 17.34 9.93 -5.53
N GLU A 91 18.08 11.04 -5.64
CA GLU A 91 18.15 11.85 -6.86
C GLU A 91 18.82 11.11 -8.01
N ILE A 92 19.79 10.22 -7.72
CA ILE A 92 20.48 9.43 -8.74
C ILE A 92 19.50 8.42 -9.35
N TYR A 93 18.69 7.79 -8.51
CA TYR A 93 17.64 6.88 -8.95
C TYR A 93 16.58 7.60 -9.79
N ALA A 94 16.09 8.77 -9.34
CA ALA A 94 15.12 9.57 -10.09
C ALA A 94 15.67 9.97 -11.46
N ALA A 95 16.90 10.50 -11.52
CA ALA A 95 17.56 10.87 -12.77
C ALA A 95 17.80 9.67 -13.71
N LYS A 96 18.03 8.47 -13.15
CA LYS A 96 18.13 7.23 -13.93
C LYS A 96 16.79 6.89 -14.58
N ILE A 97 15.68 7.03 -13.87
CA ILE A 97 14.34 6.77 -14.42
C ILE A 97 14.03 7.76 -15.54
N ASP A 98 14.27 9.05 -15.35
CA ASP A 98 14.06 10.08 -16.39
C ASP A 98 14.85 9.81 -17.68
N LYS A 99 16.02 9.15 -17.57
CA LYS A 99 16.83 8.76 -18.74
C LYS A 99 16.35 7.46 -19.42
N LEU A 100 15.66 6.60 -18.68
CA LEU A 100 15.19 5.30 -19.19
C LEU A 100 13.90 5.43 -20.00
N PHE A 101 13.12 6.47 -19.77
CA PHE A 101 11.82 6.68 -20.41
C PHE A 101 11.79 7.95 -21.24
N PRO A 102 10.86 8.07 -22.21
CA PRO A 102 10.70 9.28 -23.01
C PRO A 102 10.45 10.51 -22.15
N GLN A 103 10.95 11.65 -22.62
CA GLN A 103 10.69 12.92 -21.95
C GLN A 103 9.19 13.14 -21.76
N GLY A 104 8.77 13.41 -20.52
CA GLY A 104 7.38 13.64 -20.16
C GLY A 104 6.57 12.36 -19.89
N ALA A 105 7.19 11.19 -19.77
CA ALA A 105 6.52 9.96 -19.30
C ALA A 105 6.05 10.08 -17.84
N ILE A 106 6.64 10.98 -17.07
CA ILE A 106 6.34 11.20 -15.64
C ILE A 106 5.88 12.64 -15.45
N ASP A 107 4.77 12.79 -14.76
CA ASP A 107 4.35 14.06 -14.17
C ASP A 107 4.79 14.05 -12.69
N TRP A 108 5.92 14.68 -12.40
CA TRP A 108 6.45 14.84 -11.04
C TRP A 108 5.61 15.85 -10.25
N MET A 109 4.75 15.37 -9.37
CA MET A 109 3.78 16.18 -8.62
C MET A 109 4.32 16.66 -7.27
N GLY A 110 5.50 16.17 -6.85
CA GLY A 110 6.11 16.50 -5.56
C GLY A 110 5.38 15.88 -4.36
N PHE A 111 5.74 16.35 -3.18
CA PHE A 111 5.14 15.89 -1.94
C PHE A 111 3.87 16.69 -1.62
N LEU A 112 2.83 15.99 -1.18
CA LEU A 112 1.60 16.57 -0.66
C LEU A 112 1.32 16.02 0.75
N SER A 113 0.68 16.84 1.60
CA SER A 113 0.08 16.36 2.85
C SER A 113 -1.04 15.36 2.56
N THR A 114 -1.37 14.50 3.52
CA THR A 114 -2.45 13.51 3.35
C THR A 114 -3.76 14.15 2.86
N ASP A 115 -4.16 15.29 3.43
CA ASP A 115 -5.39 15.99 3.05
C ASP A 115 -5.37 16.53 1.61
N ALA A 116 -4.22 16.92 1.10
CA ALA A 116 -4.06 17.35 -0.28
C ALA A 116 -3.93 16.15 -1.23
N LEU A 117 -3.11 15.17 -0.85
CA LEU A 117 -2.85 13.98 -1.65
C LEU A 117 -4.13 13.18 -1.93
N GLN A 118 -4.97 12.95 -0.91
CA GLN A 118 -6.18 12.15 -1.07
C GLN A 118 -7.16 12.76 -2.09
N LYS A 119 -7.23 14.10 -2.18
CA LYS A 119 -8.06 14.80 -3.17
C LYS A 119 -7.56 14.57 -4.60
N GLU A 120 -6.26 14.60 -4.79
CA GLU A 120 -5.63 14.37 -6.10
C GLU A 120 -5.66 12.88 -6.46
N LEU A 121 -5.35 12.00 -5.50
CA LEU A 121 -5.39 10.56 -5.68
C LEU A 121 -6.80 10.08 -6.05
N GLY A 122 -7.84 10.62 -5.40
CA GLY A 122 -9.24 10.30 -5.71
C GLY A 122 -9.63 10.55 -7.17
N LYS A 123 -8.96 11.49 -7.86
CA LYS A 123 -9.16 11.80 -9.29
C LYS A 123 -8.47 10.81 -10.23
N CYS A 124 -7.68 9.88 -9.71
CA CYS A 124 -6.98 8.88 -10.52
C CYS A 124 -7.85 7.64 -10.74
N ARG A 125 -7.69 6.98 -11.91
CA ARG A 125 -8.43 5.75 -12.20
C ARG A 125 -7.85 4.54 -11.50
N GLY A 126 -6.57 4.58 -11.10
CA GLY A 126 -5.90 3.51 -10.39
C GLY A 126 -4.56 3.93 -9.81
N LEU A 127 -4.14 3.23 -8.75
CA LEU A 127 -2.81 3.34 -8.16
C LEU A 127 -1.96 2.13 -8.58
N LEU A 128 -0.74 2.38 -9.08
CA LEU A 128 0.28 1.36 -9.25
C LEU A 128 1.17 1.33 -8.00
N ASN A 129 1.35 0.15 -7.42
CA ASN A 129 2.19 -0.07 -6.24
C ASN A 129 3.18 -1.20 -6.52
N THR A 130 4.44 -0.84 -6.70
CA THR A 130 5.49 -1.68 -7.30
C THR A 130 6.68 -1.95 -6.37
N PRO A 131 6.49 -2.25 -5.06
CA PRO A 131 7.61 -2.38 -4.14
C PRO A 131 8.54 -3.53 -4.53
N LYS A 132 9.86 -3.30 -4.41
CA LYS A 132 10.90 -4.32 -4.59
C LYS A 132 11.24 -5.06 -3.30
N TRP A 133 10.62 -4.68 -2.19
CA TRP A 133 10.78 -5.26 -0.86
C TRP A 133 9.43 -5.68 -0.26
N ASN A 134 9.46 -6.41 0.85
CA ASN A 134 8.26 -6.75 1.59
C ASN A 134 7.83 -5.56 2.47
N GLU A 135 6.88 -4.76 2.01
CA GLU A 135 6.29 -3.71 2.84
C GLU A 135 5.56 -4.32 4.04
N ALA A 136 5.74 -3.71 5.21
CA ALA A 136 5.09 -4.18 6.43
C ALA A 136 3.56 -4.12 6.36
N TYR A 137 3.00 -3.09 5.73
CA TYR A 137 1.55 -2.91 5.59
C TYR A 137 1.15 -2.39 4.21
N GLY A 138 1.50 -1.17 3.85
CA GLY A 138 1.09 -0.52 2.60
C GLY A 138 0.01 0.53 2.83
N ASN A 139 0.31 1.56 3.64
CA ASN A 139 -0.64 2.63 3.96
C ASN A 139 -1.23 3.28 2.72
N VAL A 140 -0.40 3.58 1.71
CA VAL A 140 -0.85 4.22 0.47
C VAL A 140 -1.89 3.39 -0.30
N VAL A 141 -1.84 2.06 -0.17
CA VAL A 141 -2.85 1.16 -0.74
C VAL A 141 -4.20 1.41 -0.06
N VAL A 142 -4.23 1.46 1.28
CA VAL A 142 -5.47 1.73 2.03
C VAL A 142 -5.98 3.14 1.77
N GLU A 143 -5.10 4.14 1.67
CA GLU A 143 -5.45 5.53 1.34
C GLU A 143 -6.12 5.63 -0.04
N ALA A 144 -5.58 4.92 -1.04
CA ALA A 144 -6.19 4.83 -2.36
C ALA A 144 -7.59 4.18 -2.30
N LEU A 145 -7.69 3.02 -1.66
CA LEU A 145 -8.97 2.32 -1.49
C LEU A 145 -10.00 3.17 -0.73
N ALA A 146 -9.57 3.97 0.26
CA ALA A 146 -10.44 4.88 1.00
C ALA A 146 -11.06 5.96 0.09
N CYS A 147 -10.31 6.43 -0.91
CA CYS A 147 -10.82 7.35 -1.94
C CYS A 147 -11.64 6.63 -3.05
N GLY A 148 -11.79 5.31 -2.96
CA GLY A 148 -12.42 4.49 -4.00
C GLY A 148 -11.48 4.15 -5.17
N VAL A 149 -10.19 4.41 -5.06
CA VAL A 149 -9.22 4.14 -6.14
C VAL A 149 -8.76 2.69 -6.08
N PRO A 150 -9.01 1.88 -7.12
CA PRO A 150 -8.50 0.51 -7.17
C PRO A 150 -6.99 0.49 -7.32
N VAL A 151 -6.36 -0.56 -6.78
CA VAL A 151 -4.90 -0.67 -6.74
C VAL A 151 -4.42 -1.89 -7.52
N ILE A 152 -3.40 -1.69 -8.35
CA ILE A 152 -2.64 -2.79 -8.95
C ILE A 152 -1.29 -2.82 -8.28
N ALA A 153 -1.00 -3.91 -7.58
CA ALA A 153 0.25 -4.05 -6.84
C ALA A 153 0.96 -5.36 -7.16
N TYR A 154 2.26 -5.39 -6.93
CA TYR A 154 2.95 -6.68 -6.84
C TYR A 154 2.45 -7.48 -5.63
N LYS A 155 2.30 -8.78 -5.82
CA LYS A 155 1.95 -9.74 -4.76
C LYS A 155 3.12 -9.91 -3.80
N ARG A 156 3.45 -8.82 -3.08
CA ARG A 156 4.61 -8.72 -2.20
C ARG A 156 4.26 -7.88 -0.97
N GLY A 157 4.66 -8.36 0.20
CA GLY A 157 4.43 -7.63 1.46
C GLY A 157 2.97 -7.48 1.86
N GLY A 158 2.71 -6.51 2.74
CA GLY A 158 1.38 -6.15 3.24
C GLY A 158 0.34 -5.81 2.18
N PRO A 159 0.66 -5.13 1.05
CA PRO A 159 -0.27 -4.92 -0.04
C PRO A 159 -0.98 -6.18 -0.52
N SER A 160 -0.30 -7.34 -0.50
CA SER A 160 -0.89 -8.63 -0.89
C SER A 160 -1.97 -9.14 0.07
N GLU A 161 -2.00 -8.64 1.31
CA GLU A 161 -3.04 -8.96 2.31
C GLU A 161 -4.22 -7.97 2.27
N ILE A 162 -4.01 -6.78 1.73
CA ILE A 162 -5.00 -5.70 1.65
C ILE A 162 -5.85 -5.84 0.38
N ILE A 163 -5.21 -6.08 -0.76
CA ILE A 163 -5.88 -6.09 -2.05
C ILE A 163 -6.63 -7.41 -2.25
N GLN A 164 -7.95 -7.32 -2.42
CA GLN A 164 -8.78 -8.44 -2.85
C GLN A 164 -8.78 -8.51 -4.37
N HIS A 165 -8.05 -9.48 -4.92
CA HIS A 165 -7.86 -9.64 -6.37
C HIS A 165 -9.19 -9.74 -7.11
N GLY A 166 -9.40 -8.87 -8.10
CA GLY A 166 -10.63 -8.75 -8.87
C GLY A 166 -11.80 -8.03 -8.18
N GLN A 167 -11.61 -7.53 -6.94
CA GLN A 167 -12.65 -6.83 -6.19
C GLN A 167 -12.26 -5.40 -5.81
N THR A 168 -11.06 -5.21 -5.22
CA THR A 168 -10.54 -3.90 -4.86
C THR A 168 -9.32 -3.48 -5.68
N GLY A 169 -8.87 -4.37 -6.56
CA GLY A 169 -7.72 -4.19 -7.42
C GLY A 169 -7.19 -5.52 -7.91
N TYR A 170 -5.95 -5.53 -8.36
CA TYR A 170 -5.29 -6.73 -8.88
C TYR A 170 -3.91 -6.92 -8.26
N LEU A 171 -3.53 -8.17 -8.07
CA LEU A 171 -2.21 -8.58 -7.60
C LEU A 171 -1.45 -9.21 -8.77
N ALA A 172 -0.42 -8.53 -9.23
CA ALA A 172 0.51 -9.02 -10.24
C ALA A 172 1.64 -9.82 -9.57
N ASP A 173 2.20 -10.76 -10.31
CA ASP A 173 3.38 -11.47 -9.83
C ASP A 173 4.56 -10.49 -9.64
N PRO A 174 5.40 -10.70 -8.61
CA PRO A 174 6.51 -9.82 -8.33
C PRO A 174 7.43 -9.62 -9.54
N ASP A 175 7.69 -8.34 -9.87
CA ASP A 175 8.53 -7.89 -10.97
C ASP A 175 8.00 -8.23 -12.39
N ASP A 176 6.81 -8.81 -12.51
CA ASP A 176 6.16 -9.05 -13.80
C ASP A 176 5.33 -7.83 -14.26
N LYS A 177 6.02 -6.94 -14.96
CA LYS A 177 5.42 -5.72 -15.53
C LYS A 177 4.36 -6.01 -16.59
N LYS A 178 4.49 -7.11 -17.33
CA LYS A 178 3.51 -7.49 -18.37
C LYS A 178 2.21 -7.96 -17.73
N ASN A 179 2.31 -8.74 -16.65
CA ASN A 179 1.14 -9.13 -15.87
C ASN A 179 0.45 -7.90 -15.25
N MET A 180 1.24 -6.96 -14.72
CA MET A 180 0.70 -5.69 -14.21
C MET A 180 -0.01 -4.88 -15.31
N LEU A 181 0.58 -4.76 -16.50
CA LEU A 181 -0.02 -4.07 -17.65
C LEU A 181 -1.39 -4.65 -18.02
N SER A 182 -1.50 -5.98 -18.10
CA SER A 182 -2.78 -6.64 -18.40
C SER A 182 -3.88 -6.33 -17.38
N TYR A 183 -3.52 -6.12 -16.13
CA TYR A 183 -4.46 -5.73 -15.08
C TYR A 183 -4.89 -4.26 -15.16
N VAL A 184 -4.05 -3.37 -15.69
CA VAL A 184 -4.46 -1.97 -15.92
C VAL A 184 -5.60 -1.90 -16.94
N GLU A 185 -5.58 -2.72 -17.98
CA GLU A 185 -6.66 -2.81 -18.99
C GLU A 185 -8.00 -3.29 -18.36
N MET A 186 -7.91 -3.96 -17.23
CA MET A 186 -9.06 -4.49 -16.51
C MET A 186 -9.55 -3.60 -15.36
N ILE A 187 -8.84 -2.53 -15.04
CA ILE A 187 -9.05 -1.76 -13.81
C ILE A 187 -10.46 -1.15 -13.72
N GLU A 188 -11.05 -0.79 -14.86
CA GLU A 188 -12.41 -0.23 -14.93
C GLU A 188 -13.50 -1.23 -14.54
N LYS A 189 -13.20 -2.54 -14.47
CA LYS A 189 -14.13 -3.57 -13.98
C LYS A 189 -14.29 -3.53 -12.46
N ILE A 190 -13.36 -2.89 -11.75
CA ILE A 190 -13.40 -2.76 -10.29
C ILE A 190 -14.42 -1.67 -9.91
N LYS A 191 -15.40 -2.07 -9.11
CA LYS A 191 -16.35 -1.11 -8.53
C LYS A 191 -15.67 -0.33 -7.40
N ARG A 192 -15.52 0.98 -7.58
CA ARG A 192 -14.85 1.87 -6.61
C ARG A 192 -15.47 1.79 -5.22
N GLN A 193 -16.78 1.60 -5.14
CA GLN A 193 -17.49 1.36 -3.88
C GLN A 193 -16.93 0.16 -3.11
N LYS A 194 -16.51 -0.93 -3.80
CA LYS A 194 -15.90 -2.08 -3.13
C LYS A 194 -14.56 -1.76 -2.47
N CYS A 195 -13.80 -0.83 -3.04
CA CYS A 195 -12.57 -0.34 -2.46
C CYS A 195 -12.86 0.36 -1.11
N ARG A 196 -13.82 1.29 -1.11
CA ARG A 196 -14.23 2.01 0.11
C ARG A 196 -14.79 1.08 1.17
N GLU A 197 -15.72 0.19 0.82
CA GLU A 197 -16.31 -0.79 1.73
C GLU A 197 -15.26 -1.68 2.41
N TRP A 198 -14.19 -2.03 1.69
CA TRP A 198 -13.11 -2.81 2.27
C TRP A 198 -12.42 -2.05 3.40
N VAL A 199 -12.11 -0.77 3.21
CA VAL A 199 -11.45 0.06 4.23
C VAL A 199 -12.35 0.25 5.44
N GLU A 200 -13.63 0.55 5.22
CA GLU A 200 -14.63 0.70 6.30
C GLU A 200 -14.69 -0.54 7.20
N LYS A 201 -14.62 -1.73 6.60
CA LYS A 201 -14.73 -3.00 7.32
C LYS A 201 -13.43 -3.49 7.97
N ASN A 202 -12.27 -3.06 7.47
CA ASN A 202 -10.99 -3.70 7.83
C ASN A 202 -9.97 -2.74 8.44
N ALA A 203 -10.01 -1.45 8.09
CA ALA A 203 -8.97 -0.48 8.38
C ALA A 203 -9.48 0.90 8.82
N SER A 204 -10.78 1.06 9.13
CA SER A 204 -11.25 2.31 9.77
C SER A 204 -10.63 2.49 11.15
N ALA A 205 -10.55 3.73 11.61
CA ALA A 205 -10.03 4.07 12.94
C ALA A 205 -10.72 3.28 14.05
N ASP A 206 -12.05 3.10 13.98
CA ASP A 206 -12.83 2.35 14.97
C ASP A 206 -12.47 0.85 14.97
N ILE A 207 -12.35 0.24 13.78
CA ILE A 207 -11.94 -1.17 13.66
C ILE A 207 -10.53 -1.38 14.23
N PHE A 208 -9.60 -0.46 13.92
CA PHE A 208 -8.26 -0.51 14.46
C PHE A 208 -8.25 -0.33 15.98
N ALA A 209 -8.97 0.68 16.51
CA ALA A 209 -9.08 0.92 17.95
C ALA A 209 -9.61 -0.32 18.70
N ASN A 210 -10.66 -0.96 18.17
CA ASN A 210 -11.21 -2.20 18.75
C ASN A 210 -10.17 -3.34 18.77
N LYS A 211 -9.38 -3.50 17.70
CA LYS A 211 -8.30 -4.51 17.68
C LYS A 211 -7.22 -4.22 18.73
N VAL A 212 -6.83 -2.93 18.88
CA VAL A 212 -5.84 -2.49 19.87
C VAL A 212 -6.36 -2.72 21.30
N VAL A 213 -7.62 -2.33 21.59
CA VAL A 213 -8.24 -2.55 22.92
C VAL A 213 -8.30 -4.04 23.25
N ASN A 214 -8.72 -4.87 22.31
CA ASN A 214 -8.77 -6.33 22.50
C ASN A 214 -7.37 -6.92 22.75
N TRP A 215 -6.36 -6.44 22.04
CA TRP A 215 -4.98 -6.83 22.28
C TRP A 215 -4.49 -6.41 23.68
N LEU A 216 -4.69 -5.15 24.07
CA LEU A 216 -4.29 -4.63 25.38
C LEU A 216 -5.01 -5.38 26.52
N ASN A 217 -6.30 -5.66 26.38
CA ASN A 217 -7.04 -6.47 27.36
C ASN A 217 -6.43 -7.86 27.53
N LYS A 218 -6.03 -8.51 26.43
CA LYS A 218 -5.36 -9.80 26.47
C LYS A 218 -4.04 -9.73 27.23
N VAL A 219 -3.23 -8.69 26.94
CA VAL A 219 -1.97 -8.45 27.67
C VAL A 219 -2.21 -8.26 29.15
N MET A 220 -3.18 -7.40 29.53
CA MET A 220 -3.48 -7.12 30.95
C MET A 220 -3.99 -8.34 31.73
N HIS A 221 -4.70 -9.27 31.08
CA HIS A 221 -5.19 -10.49 31.73
C HIS A 221 -4.07 -11.49 32.04
N GLU A 222 -2.95 -11.45 31.34
CA GLU A 222 -1.80 -12.34 31.62
C GLU A 222 -0.97 -11.92 32.83
N TYR A 223 -1.08 -10.67 33.27
CA TYR A 223 -0.30 -10.11 34.36
C TYR A 223 -1.12 -9.88 35.65
N LYS A 224 -2.35 -10.37 35.68
CA LYS A 224 -3.17 -10.49 36.89
C LYS A 224 -3.04 -11.88 37.50
#